data_71e52134061efd159b9655d9924f173d
#
_entry.id   71e52134061efd159b9655d9924f173d
#
_cell.length_a   1.000
_cell.length_b   1.000
_cell.length_c   1.000
_cell.angle_alpha   90.00
_cell.angle_beta   90.00
_cell.angle_gamma   90.00
#
_symmetry.space_group_name_H-M   'P 1'
#
loop_
_entity.id
_entity.type
_entity.pdbx_description
1 polymer ?
#
loop_
_entity_poly.entity_id
_entity_poly.type
_entity_poly.pdbx_seq_one_letter_code
_entity_poly.pdbx_strand_id
1 'polypeptide(L)'
;MSNRTNEPHPVVFLHGWCGRADEVDSIRAALPGPVLPISWMPAGGDFDLETWPTEPDPEAREEIARGFADDILDRVRATIIDAGFLGATVIGHSLGGGMACVLAKDPDLAVRQVVLLDASVPMMPARRRDSIDRMLPWVDRAATGGRLLAQAGWIAEASSWIPDFFSLEDQGHIRLHIERRFLFSPVVEAALAIAGGVQWPITESLESIDCPVHGLAGDPGRMPVDELLACRPDAKVERMKDTGHYPHRFHAERTREWLDAGPFSSPAT
;
A
#
# COMPACT_ATOMS: atom_id res chain seq x y z
N MET A 1 -23.43 -25.46 10.15
CA MET A 1 -22.17 -25.77 9.46
C MET A 1 -22.36 -25.37 8.00
N SER A 2 -21.85 -24.21 7.63
CA SER A 2 -21.98 -23.67 6.25
C SER A 2 -20.97 -24.40 5.38
N ASN A 3 -21.46 -25.12 4.37
CA ASN A 3 -20.64 -25.58 3.24
C ASN A 3 -20.03 -24.32 2.58
N ARG A 4 -18.79 -23.97 2.95
CA ARG A 4 -18.03 -22.99 2.16
C ARG A 4 -17.67 -23.72 0.87
N THR A 5 -18.49 -23.49 -0.15
CA THR A 5 -18.22 -23.93 -1.52
C THR A 5 -16.85 -23.41 -1.94
N ASN A 6 -16.10 -24.24 -2.66
CA ASN A 6 -14.82 -23.93 -3.33
C ASN A 6 -15.06 -22.98 -4.54
N GLU A 7 -15.96 -22.01 -4.42
CA GLU A 7 -16.21 -21.05 -5.47
C GLU A 7 -15.07 -20.03 -5.52
N PRO A 8 -14.58 -19.75 -6.73
CA PRO A 8 -13.59 -18.72 -6.93
C PRO A 8 -14.15 -17.39 -6.39
N HIS A 9 -13.50 -16.84 -5.37
CA HIS A 9 -13.91 -15.58 -4.76
C HIS A 9 -13.08 -14.42 -5.34
N PRO A 10 -13.67 -13.20 -5.40
CA PRO A 10 -13.01 -12.06 -6.01
C PRO A 10 -11.80 -11.63 -5.17
N VAL A 11 -10.82 -11.07 -5.86
CA VAL A 11 -9.58 -10.52 -5.27
C VAL A 11 -9.44 -9.06 -5.69
N VAL A 12 -9.24 -8.17 -4.72
CA VAL A 12 -8.85 -6.78 -4.97
C VAL A 12 -7.37 -6.64 -4.71
N PHE A 13 -6.63 -5.98 -5.61
CA PHE A 13 -5.21 -5.71 -5.43
C PHE A 13 -4.95 -4.21 -5.34
N LEU A 14 -4.29 -3.80 -4.26
CA LEU A 14 -3.89 -2.43 -3.95
C LEU A 14 -2.37 -2.34 -3.94
N HIS A 15 -1.80 -1.70 -4.95
CA HIS A 15 -0.35 -1.51 -5.04
C HIS A 15 0.19 -0.57 -3.95
N GLY A 16 1.51 -0.52 -3.80
CA GLY A 16 2.18 0.39 -2.88
C GLY A 16 2.23 1.83 -3.40
N TRP A 17 2.75 2.73 -2.56
CA TRP A 17 3.03 4.11 -2.94
C TRP A 17 3.92 4.17 -4.19
N CYS A 18 3.58 5.03 -5.14
CA CYS A 18 4.19 5.12 -6.47
C CYS A 18 4.15 3.82 -7.30
N GLY A 19 3.37 2.82 -6.87
CA GLY A 19 3.14 1.59 -7.60
C GLY A 19 2.08 1.71 -8.70
N ARG A 20 1.69 0.56 -9.27
CA ARG A 20 0.66 0.46 -10.31
C ARG A 20 -0.15 -0.83 -10.17
N ALA A 21 -1.36 -0.79 -10.70
CA ALA A 21 -2.28 -1.92 -10.69
C ALA A 21 -1.72 -3.18 -11.41
N ASP A 22 -0.88 -3.00 -12.46
CA ASP A 22 -0.26 -4.10 -13.21
C ASP A 22 0.79 -4.91 -12.42
N GLU A 23 1.14 -4.48 -11.21
CA GLU A 23 2.03 -5.26 -10.33
C GLU A 23 1.44 -6.61 -9.93
N VAL A 24 0.12 -6.73 -9.92
CA VAL A 24 -0.57 -7.99 -9.64
C VAL A 24 -0.26 -9.08 -10.67
N ASP A 25 0.10 -8.72 -11.90
CA ASP A 25 0.30 -9.69 -12.98
C ASP A 25 1.40 -10.70 -12.67
N SER A 26 2.37 -10.30 -11.85
CA SER A 26 3.44 -11.21 -11.39
C SER A 26 2.96 -12.37 -10.53
N ILE A 27 1.82 -12.20 -9.83
CA ILE A 27 1.25 -13.21 -8.93
C ILE A 27 -0.15 -13.67 -9.36
N ARG A 28 -0.68 -13.15 -10.46
CA ARG A 28 -2.06 -13.39 -10.91
C ARG A 28 -2.42 -14.88 -11.03
N ALA A 29 -1.48 -15.72 -11.44
CA ALA A 29 -1.70 -17.15 -11.62
C ALA A 29 -2.03 -17.91 -10.32
N ALA A 30 -1.66 -17.37 -9.15
CA ALA A 30 -1.96 -17.95 -7.85
C ALA A 30 -3.25 -17.39 -7.21
N LEU A 31 -3.98 -16.52 -7.90
CA LEU A 31 -5.18 -15.91 -7.35
C LEU A 31 -6.43 -16.71 -7.73
N PRO A 32 -7.32 -17.01 -6.77
CA PRO A 32 -8.37 -18.05 -6.94
C PRO A 32 -9.56 -17.61 -7.79
N GLY A 33 -9.66 -16.35 -8.18
CA GLY A 33 -10.86 -15.85 -8.86
C GLY A 33 -10.62 -14.61 -9.71
N PRO A 34 -11.66 -13.87 -10.06
CA PRO A 34 -11.53 -12.61 -10.77
C PRO A 34 -10.75 -11.61 -9.94
N VAL A 35 -9.88 -10.83 -10.60
CA VAL A 35 -8.99 -9.89 -9.95
C VAL A 35 -9.31 -8.48 -10.40
N LEU A 36 -9.55 -7.58 -9.44
CA LEU A 36 -9.71 -6.14 -9.61
C LEU A 36 -8.42 -5.44 -9.17
N PRO A 37 -7.50 -5.13 -10.08
CA PRO A 37 -6.34 -4.32 -9.75
C PRO A 37 -6.74 -2.84 -9.79
N ILE A 38 -6.50 -2.11 -8.70
CA ILE A 38 -6.89 -0.69 -8.60
C ILE A 38 -5.65 0.20 -8.69
N SER A 39 -5.63 1.09 -9.69
CA SER A 39 -4.68 2.21 -9.77
C SER A 39 -5.22 3.37 -8.93
N TRP A 40 -4.79 3.45 -7.68
CA TRP A 40 -5.28 4.44 -6.75
C TRP A 40 -4.39 5.71 -6.64
N MET A 41 -3.15 5.66 -7.12
CA MET A 41 -2.28 6.84 -7.13
C MET A 41 -2.86 7.92 -8.04
N PRO A 42 -2.99 9.16 -7.54
CA PRO A 42 -3.52 10.29 -8.31
C PRO A 42 -2.64 10.63 -9.51
N ALA A 43 -3.26 11.21 -10.52
CA ALA A 43 -2.55 11.84 -11.61
C ALA A 43 -1.95 13.20 -11.18
N GLY A 44 -0.95 13.69 -11.91
CA GLY A 44 -0.40 15.01 -11.64
C GLY A 44 -1.40 16.12 -11.96
N GLY A 45 -1.55 17.07 -11.03
CA GLY A 45 -2.50 18.18 -11.14
C GLY A 45 -3.86 17.95 -10.46
N ASP A 46 -4.07 16.79 -9.82
CA ASP A 46 -5.29 16.49 -9.06
C ASP A 46 -5.43 17.34 -7.79
N PHE A 47 -4.31 17.91 -7.29
CA PHE A 47 -4.31 18.80 -6.14
C PHE A 47 -4.13 20.26 -6.54
N ASP A 48 -5.00 21.14 -6.03
CA ASP A 48 -4.91 22.59 -6.23
C ASP A 48 -3.96 23.20 -5.20
N LEU A 49 -2.77 23.60 -5.64
CA LEU A 49 -1.76 24.25 -4.80
C LEU A 49 -2.19 25.61 -4.23
N GLU A 50 -3.21 26.27 -4.80
CA GLU A 50 -3.73 27.53 -4.26
C GLU A 50 -4.42 27.33 -2.91
N THR A 51 -4.87 26.10 -2.63
CA THR A 51 -5.46 25.73 -1.33
C THR A 51 -4.41 25.42 -0.25
N TRP A 52 -3.13 25.32 -0.61
CA TRP A 52 -2.05 25.02 0.34
C TRP A 52 -1.72 26.25 1.19
N PRO A 53 -1.62 26.12 2.55
CA PRO A 53 -1.35 27.22 3.44
C PRO A 53 -0.03 27.92 3.10
N THR A 54 -0.05 29.22 2.89
CA THR A 54 1.16 30.04 2.66
C THR A 54 1.97 30.28 3.94
N GLU A 55 1.26 30.38 5.07
CA GLU A 55 1.88 30.43 6.39
C GLU A 55 2.20 29.02 6.91
N PRO A 56 3.29 28.84 7.68
CA PRO A 56 3.66 27.56 8.24
C PRO A 56 2.67 27.15 9.35
N ASP A 57 1.63 26.42 8.96
CA ASP A 57 0.66 25.80 9.86
C ASP A 57 0.72 24.27 9.69
N PRO A 58 1.46 23.56 10.57
CA PRO A 58 1.60 22.12 10.47
C PRO A 58 0.27 21.37 10.58
N GLU A 59 -0.65 21.82 11.44
CA GLU A 59 -1.95 21.14 11.63
C GLU A 59 -2.83 21.25 10.40
N ALA A 60 -2.95 22.45 9.82
CA ALA A 60 -3.69 22.65 8.58
C ALA A 60 -3.11 21.83 7.42
N ARG A 61 -1.78 21.74 7.31
CA ARG A 61 -1.10 20.94 6.28
C ARG A 61 -1.36 19.45 6.44
N GLU A 62 -1.29 18.94 7.65
CA GLU A 62 -1.60 17.53 7.95
C GLU A 62 -3.07 17.21 7.71
N GLU A 63 -3.99 18.13 8.02
CA GLU A 63 -5.41 17.98 7.73
C GLU A 63 -5.70 17.93 6.23
N ILE A 64 -5.10 18.83 5.44
CA ILE A 64 -5.22 18.81 3.98
C ILE A 64 -4.68 17.49 3.41
N ALA A 65 -3.52 17.02 3.87
CA ALA A 65 -2.94 15.77 3.41
C ALA A 65 -3.85 14.58 3.77
N ARG A 66 -4.42 14.58 4.98
CA ARG A 66 -5.37 13.55 5.40
C ARG A 66 -6.63 13.56 4.54
N GLY A 67 -7.25 14.73 4.33
CA GLY A 67 -8.42 14.86 3.46
C GLY A 67 -8.17 14.35 2.04
N PHE A 68 -7.00 14.69 1.47
CA PHE A 68 -6.59 14.19 0.15
C PHE A 68 -6.47 12.65 0.11
N ALA A 69 -5.92 12.04 1.16
CA ALA A 69 -5.81 10.59 1.26
C ALA A 69 -7.16 9.91 1.51
N ASP A 70 -8.04 10.55 2.27
CA ASP A 70 -9.41 10.07 2.51
C ASP A 70 -10.22 10.06 1.21
N ASP A 71 -10.10 11.08 0.36
CA ASP A 71 -10.69 11.09 -0.99
C ASP A 71 -10.18 9.93 -1.87
N ILE A 72 -8.90 9.55 -1.73
CA ILE A 72 -8.35 8.37 -2.41
C ILE A 72 -9.03 7.11 -1.89
N LEU A 73 -9.14 6.96 -0.59
CA LEU A 73 -9.77 5.79 0.06
C LEU A 73 -11.23 5.64 -0.37
N ASP A 74 -11.98 6.74 -0.41
CA ASP A 74 -13.38 6.76 -0.84
C ASP A 74 -13.52 6.37 -2.32
N ARG A 75 -12.64 6.84 -3.20
CA ARG A 75 -12.62 6.42 -4.61
C ARG A 75 -12.32 4.93 -4.77
N VAL A 76 -11.38 4.40 -4.00
CA VAL A 76 -11.08 2.96 -4.00
C VAL A 76 -12.28 2.16 -3.52
N ARG A 77 -12.92 2.57 -2.43
CA ARG A 77 -14.16 1.98 -1.91
C ARG A 77 -15.26 1.94 -2.98
N ALA A 78 -15.55 3.08 -3.59
CA ALA A 78 -16.54 3.19 -4.65
C ALA A 78 -16.21 2.25 -5.83
N THR A 79 -14.95 2.21 -6.25
CA THR A 79 -14.49 1.32 -7.34
C THR A 79 -14.76 -0.16 -7.01
N ILE A 80 -14.54 -0.60 -5.78
CA ILE A 80 -14.81 -1.98 -5.34
C ILE A 80 -16.31 -2.29 -5.41
N ILE A 81 -17.15 -1.37 -4.92
CA ILE A 81 -18.61 -1.51 -4.92
C ILE A 81 -19.15 -1.54 -6.35
N ASP A 82 -18.76 -0.57 -7.18
CA ASP A 82 -19.26 -0.42 -8.55
C ASP A 82 -18.85 -1.62 -9.44
N ALA A 83 -17.67 -2.20 -9.16
CA ALA A 83 -17.21 -3.41 -9.83
C ALA A 83 -17.88 -4.71 -9.30
N GLY A 84 -18.66 -4.64 -8.22
CA GLY A 84 -19.32 -5.80 -7.61
C GLY A 84 -18.35 -6.74 -6.87
N PHE A 85 -17.21 -6.26 -6.39
CA PHE A 85 -16.18 -7.06 -5.70
C PHE A 85 -16.41 -7.12 -4.19
N LEU A 86 -17.67 -7.26 -3.76
CA LEU A 86 -18.02 -7.44 -2.35
C LEU A 86 -17.61 -8.85 -1.87
N GLY A 87 -17.22 -8.97 -0.61
CA GLY A 87 -16.74 -10.22 -0.04
C GLY A 87 -15.38 -10.67 -0.61
N ALA A 88 -14.61 -9.75 -1.17
CA ALA A 88 -13.31 -10.03 -1.77
C ALA A 88 -12.23 -10.34 -0.71
N THR A 89 -11.18 -11.06 -1.13
CA THR A 89 -9.87 -10.95 -0.49
C THR A 89 -9.21 -9.67 -0.97
N VAL A 90 -8.73 -8.83 -0.03
CA VAL A 90 -7.99 -7.62 -0.37
C VAL A 90 -6.50 -7.86 -0.15
N ILE A 91 -5.72 -7.81 -1.22
CA ILE A 91 -4.26 -7.89 -1.20
C ILE A 91 -3.70 -6.48 -1.26
N GLY A 92 -2.90 -6.10 -0.27
CA GLY A 92 -2.26 -4.79 -0.23
C GLY A 92 -0.75 -4.87 -0.10
N HIS A 93 -0.03 -4.18 -0.99
CA HIS A 93 1.42 -4.00 -0.92
C HIS A 93 1.75 -2.66 -0.24
N SER A 94 2.70 -2.65 0.69
CA SER A 94 3.20 -1.41 1.31
C SER A 94 2.07 -0.54 1.88
N LEU A 95 1.90 0.71 1.44
CA LEU A 95 0.80 1.60 1.84
C LEU A 95 -0.58 1.04 1.44
N GLY A 96 -0.67 0.32 0.32
CA GLY A 96 -1.89 -0.40 -0.07
C GLY A 96 -2.33 -1.45 0.96
N GLY A 97 -1.39 -1.99 1.74
CA GLY A 97 -1.71 -2.86 2.89
C GLY A 97 -2.37 -2.11 4.05
N GLY A 98 -1.93 -0.88 4.32
CA GLY A 98 -2.62 0.00 5.28
C GLY A 98 -4.05 0.31 4.83
N MET A 99 -4.22 0.66 3.56
CA MET A 99 -5.53 0.87 2.95
C MET A 99 -6.42 -0.39 3.05
N ALA A 100 -5.86 -1.58 2.79
CA ALA A 100 -6.58 -2.84 2.91
C ALA A 100 -7.12 -3.08 4.33
N CYS A 101 -6.34 -2.75 5.36
CA CYS A 101 -6.78 -2.85 6.76
C CYS A 101 -7.94 -1.90 7.06
N VAL A 102 -7.89 -0.66 6.55
CA VAL A 102 -8.96 0.33 6.76
C VAL A 102 -10.24 -0.09 6.02
N LEU A 103 -10.12 -0.51 4.76
CA LEU A 103 -11.26 -1.00 3.97
C LEU A 103 -11.91 -2.26 4.57
N ALA A 104 -11.14 -3.11 5.24
CA ALA A 104 -11.67 -4.32 5.86
C ALA A 104 -12.60 -4.03 7.05
N LYS A 105 -12.62 -2.82 7.59
CA LYS A 105 -13.59 -2.39 8.61
C LYS A 105 -14.93 -1.98 8.03
N ASP A 106 -14.99 -1.73 6.73
CA ASP A 106 -16.25 -1.33 6.09
C ASP A 106 -17.18 -2.55 5.95
N PRO A 107 -18.31 -2.58 6.67
CA PRO A 107 -19.22 -3.72 6.60
C PRO A 107 -19.87 -3.88 5.23
N ASP A 108 -19.98 -2.80 4.44
CA ASP A 108 -20.57 -2.84 3.09
C ASP A 108 -19.66 -3.60 2.11
N LEU A 109 -18.35 -3.56 2.32
CA LEU A 109 -17.38 -4.30 1.50
C LEU A 109 -17.35 -5.79 1.88
N ALA A 110 -17.70 -6.14 3.10
CA ALA A 110 -17.70 -7.50 3.64
C ALA A 110 -16.38 -8.25 3.34
N VAL A 111 -15.23 -7.58 3.51
CA VAL A 111 -13.92 -8.12 3.19
C VAL A 111 -13.72 -9.48 3.86
N ARG A 112 -13.43 -10.49 3.05
CA ARG A 112 -13.30 -11.88 3.50
C ARG A 112 -11.97 -12.17 4.18
N GLN A 113 -10.91 -11.50 3.72
CA GLN A 113 -9.54 -11.72 4.16
C GLN A 113 -8.65 -10.56 3.72
N VAL A 114 -7.65 -10.23 4.52
CA VAL A 114 -6.59 -9.27 4.19
C VAL A 114 -5.28 -10.03 3.97
N VAL A 115 -4.60 -9.73 2.86
CA VAL A 115 -3.27 -10.26 2.54
C VAL A 115 -2.29 -9.09 2.40
N LEU A 116 -1.26 -9.07 3.22
CA LEU A 116 -0.28 -8.00 3.33
C LEU A 116 1.03 -8.42 2.66
N LEU A 117 1.44 -7.73 1.60
CA LEU A 117 2.72 -7.94 0.93
C LEU A 117 3.69 -6.84 1.37
N ASP A 118 4.59 -7.18 2.25
CA ASP A 118 5.57 -6.27 2.91
C ASP A 118 4.99 -4.90 3.26
N ALA A 119 3.80 -4.91 3.83
CA ALA A 119 3.05 -3.72 4.20
C ALA A 119 3.61 -3.06 5.46
N SER A 120 3.62 -1.73 5.50
CA SER A 120 4.09 -0.95 6.66
C SER A 120 3.01 -0.87 7.75
N VAL A 121 2.52 -2.02 8.22
CA VAL A 121 1.47 -2.13 9.24
C VAL A 121 1.95 -2.98 10.42
N PRO A 122 1.62 -2.63 11.68
CA PRO A 122 0.90 -1.43 12.10
C PRO A 122 1.67 -0.15 11.85
N MET A 123 0.97 1.00 11.83
CA MET A 123 1.60 2.30 11.62
C MET A 123 1.99 2.93 12.97
N MET A 124 3.21 2.71 13.39
CA MET A 124 3.74 3.23 14.65
C MET A 124 3.86 4.76 14.62
N PRO A 125 3.60 5.47 15.75
CA PRO A 125 3.59 6.94 15.80
C PRO A 125 4.88 7.58 15.28
N ALA A 126 6.04 7.05 15.62
CA ALA A 126 7.34 7.57 15.16
C ALA A 126 7.48 7.46 13.63
N ARG A 127 7.07 6.33 13.04
CA ARG A 127 7.10 6.12 11.59
C ARG A 127 6.10 7.03 10.88
N ARG A 128 4.92 7.22 11.47
CA ARG A 128 3.91 8.19 10.98
C ARG A 128 4.53 9.59 10.90
N ARG A 129 5.13 10.06 12.01
CA ARG A 129 5.74 11.38 12.07
C ARG A 129 6.87 11.55 11.06
N ASP A 130 7.80 10.60 10.99
CA ASP A 130 8.90 10.63 10.01
C ASP A 130 8.39 10.72 8.55
N SER A 131 7.33 9.99 8.22
CA SER A 131 6.72 10.04 6.89
C SER A 131 6.12 11.41 6.57
N ILE A 132 5.40 12.01 7.52
CA ILE A 132 4.80 13.34 7.37
C ILE A 132 5.91 14.39 7.21
N ASP A 133 6.89 14.41 8.11
CA ASP A 133 7.99 15.38 8.13
C ASP A 133 8.86 15.30 6.87
N ARG A 134 8.96 14.14 6.27
CA ARG A 134 9.70 13.94 5.02
C ARG A 134 8.91 14.37 3.78
N MET A 135 7.60 14.19 3.78
CA MET A 135 6.79 14.37 2.57
C MET A 135 6.22 15.78 2.41
N LEU A 136 5.67 16.39 3.46
CA LEU A 136 5.03 17.70 3.34
C LEU A 136 5.96 18.82 2.81
N PRO A 137 7.27 18.85 3.12
CA PRO A 137 8.17 19.85 2.53
C PRO A 137 8.21 19.84 0.98
N TRP A 138 7.84 18.74 0.33
CA TRP A 138 7.74 18.71 -1.13
C TRP A 138 6.55 19.48 -1.66
N VAL A 139 5.43 19.48 -0.93
CA VAL A 139 4.26 20.30 -1.24
C VAL A 139 4.58 21.79 -1.04
N ASP A 140 5.30 22.14 0.05
CA ASP A 140 5.77 23.48 0.30
C ASP A 140 6.67 24.00 -0.83
N ARG A 141 7.61 23.18 -1.28
CA ARG A 141 8.50 23.51 -2.41
C ARG A 141 7.71 23.75 -3.71
N ALA A 142 6.67 22.95 -3.94
CA ALA A 142 5.81 23.10 -5.11
C ALA A 142 4.94 24.36 -5.02
N ALA A 143 4.40 24.69 -3.86
CA ALA A 143 3.59 25.89 -3.63
C ALA A 143 4.40 27.17 -3.79
N THR A 144 5.68 27.17 -3.37
CA THR A 144 6.55 28.36 -3.44
C THR A 144 7.34 28.48 -4.74
N GLY A 145 7.83 27.37 -5.30
CA GLY A 145 8.72 27.33 -6.46
C GLY A 145 8.12 26.71 -7.72
N GLY A 146 6.90 26.20 -7.63
CA GLY A 146 6.22 25.49 -8.71
C GLY A 146 6.55 24.01 -8.81
N ARG A 147 5.61 23.27 -9.39
CA ARG A 147 5.65 21.78 -9.49
C ARG A 147 6.92 21.26 -10.18
N LEU A 148 7.41 21.95 -11.23
CA LEU A 148 8.60 21.51 -11.96
C LEU A 148 9.87 21.55 -11.11
N LEU A 149 10.05 22.60 -10.30
CA LEU A 149 11.22 22.71 -9.40
C LEU A 149 11.13 21.69 -8.27
N ALA A 150 9.93 21.47 -7.70
CA ALA A 150 9.72 20.45 -6.70
C ALA A 150 10.02 19.05 -7.28
N GLN A 151 9.56 18.75 -8.50
CA GLN A 151 9.83 17.46 -9.16
C GLN A 151 11.31 17.24 -9.44
N ALA A 152 12.03 18.26 -9.90
CA ALA A 152 13.47 18.17 -10.12
C ALA A 152 14.24 17.91 -8.82
N GLY A 153 13.89 18.61 -7.74
CA GLY A 153 14.43 18.36 -6.40
C GLY A 153 14.12 16.95 -5.89
N TRP A 154 12.89 16.50 -6.08
CA TRP A 154 12.47 15.16 -5.75
C TRP A 154 13.32 14.09 -6.42
N ILE A 155 13.52 14.19 -7.75
CA ILE A 155 14.36 13.25 -8.49
C ILE A 155 15.78 13.19 -7.91
N ALA A 156 16.36 14.35 -7.60
CA ALA A 156 17.72 14.42 -7.06
C ALA A 156 17.83 13.79 -5.66
N GLU A 157 16.88 14.07 -4.76
CA GLU A 157 16.90 13.57 -3.38
C GLU A 157 16.48 12.11 -3.31
N ALA A 158 15.40 11.72 -4.00
CA ALA A 158 14.85 10.36 -3.96
C ALA A 158 15.85 9.32 -4.47
N SER A 159 16.72 9.68 -5.42
CA SER A 159 17.77 8.78 -5.91
C SER A 159 18.71 8.28 -4.82
N SER A 160 18.83 9.00 -3.70
CA SER A 160 19.72 8.61 -2.61
C SER A 160 19.13 7.55 -1.68
N TRP A 161 17.80 7.51 -1.50
CA TRP A 161 17.14 6.60 -0.55
C TRP A 161 16.25 5.52 -1.20
N ILE A 162 15.89 5.67 -2.48
CA ILE A 162 15.17 4.61 -3.21
C ILE A 162 15.90 3.25 -3.15
N PRO A 163 17.25 3.16 -3.24
CA PRO A 163 17.94 1.89 -3.13
C PRO A 163 17.63 1.08 -1.88
N ASP A 164 17.24 1.74 -0.78
CA ASP A 164 16.89 1.07 0.48
C ASP A 164 15.62 0.21 0.40
N PHE A 165 14.84 0.34 -0.68
CA PHE A 165 13.67 -0.51 -0.92
C PHE A 165 14.00 -1.86 -1.57
N PHE A 166 15.26 -2.06 -2.00
CA PHE A 166 15.68 -3.23 -2.74
C PHE A 166 16.65 -4.08 -1.92
N SER A 167 16.60 -5.40 -2.11
CA SER A 167 17.67 -6.28 -1.65
C SER A 167 18.93 -6.10 -2.52
N LEU A 168 20.07 -6.60 -2.05
CA LEU A 168 21.30 -6.57 -2.84
C LEU A 168 21.20 -7.40 -4.13
N GLU A 169 20.28 -8.38 -4.16
CA GLU A 169 20.05 -9.26 -5.30
C GLU A 169 19.05 -8.70 -6.31
N ASP A 170 18.25 -7.69 -5.90
CA ASP A 170 17.27 -7.05 -6.76
C ASP A 170 17.97 -6.27 -7.87
N GLN A 171 18.04 -6.85 -9.06
CA GLN A 171 18.77 -6.28 -10.19
C GLN A 171 17.93 -6.26 -11.49
N GLY A 172 18.43 -5.50 -12.46
CA GLY A 172 17.92 -5.49 -13.81
C GLY A 172 16.75 -4.56 -14.08
N HIS A 173 15.97 -4.91 -15.11
CA HIS A 173 14.93 -4.03 -15.65
C HIS A 173 13.74 -3.79 -14.70
N ILE A 174 13.43 -4.74 -13.82
CA ILE A 174 12.34 -4.59 -12.85
C ILE A 174 12.69 -3.49 -11.85
N ARG A 175 13.90 -3.56 -11.26
CA ARG A 175 14.41 -2.52 -10.36
C ARG A 175 14.39 -1.15 -11.01
N LEU A 176 14.98 -1.04 -12.21
CA LEU A 176 15.00 0.23 -12.94
C LEU A 176 13.59 0.76 -13.24
N HIS A 177 12.64 -0.14 -13.53
CA HIS A 177 11.27 0.23 -13.79
C HIS A 177 10.57 0.79 -12.53
N ILE A 178 10.80 0.17 -11.37
CA ILE A 178 10.27 0.64 -10.08
C ILE A 178 10.92 1.98 -9.69
N GLU A 179 12.25 2.09 -9.78
CA GLU A 179 12.97 3.33 -9.51
C GLU A 179 12.45 4.50 -10.38
N ARG A 180 12.24 4.28 -11.67
CA ARG A 180 11.65 5.29 -12.56
C ARG A 180 10.25 5.71 -12.12
N ARG A 181 9.41 4.78 -11.68
CA ARG A 181 8.08 5.12 -11.17
C ARG A 181 8.15 6.07 -9.98
N PHE A 182 9.01 5.79 -9.01
CA PHE A 182 9.24 6.69 -7.87
C PHE A 182 9.72 8.07 -8.33
N LEU A 183 10.73 8.13 -9.18
CA LEU A 183 11.35 9.38 -9.61
C LEU A 183 10.39 10.27 -10.41
N PHE A 184 9.52 9.65 -11.21
CA PHE A 184 8.62 10.36 -12.12
C PHE A 184 7.14 10.37 -11.68
N SER A 185 6.84 9.88 -10.48
CA SER A 185 5.52 10.10 -9.88
C SER A 185 5.30 11.59 -9.61
N PRO A 186 4.06 12.10 -9.78
CA PRO A 186 3.74 13.49 -9.46
C PRO A 186 4.03 13.76 -7.98
N VAL A 187 5.08 14.55 -7.71
CA VAL A 187 5.63 14.69 -6.36
C VAL A 187 4.63 15.24 -5.35
N VAL A 188 3.80 16.18 -5.73
CA VAL A 188 2.80 16.81 -4.84
C VAL A 188 1.78 15.78 -4.40
N GLU A 189 1.15 15.11 -5.34
CA GLU A 189 0.12 14.11 -5.09
C GLU A 189 0.69 12.88 -4.40
N ALA A 190 1.91 12.47 -4.77
CA ALA A 190 2.60 11.38 -4.08
C ALA A 190 2.94 11.72 -2.63
N ALA A 191 3.40 12.96 -2.37
CA ALA A 191 3.70 13.42 -1.01
C ALA A 191 2.42 13.51 -0.15
N LEU A 192 1.33 14.06 -0.68
CA LEU A 192 0.05 14.13 0.01
C LEU A 192 -0.54 12.74 0.29
N ALA A 193 -0.49 11.84 -0.70
CA ALA A 193 -1.02 10.49 -0.55
C ALA A 193 -0.33 9.70 0.57
N ILE A 194 1.01 9.81 0.71
CA ILE A 194 1.70 9.12 1.81
C ILE A 194 1.55 9.86 3.13
N ALA A 195 1.69 11.20 3.16
CA ALA A 195 1.56 11.97 4.39
C ALA A 195 0.16 11.86 4.99
N GLY A 196 -0.88 11.79 4.15
CA GLY A 196 -2.26 11.56 4.59
C GLY A 196 -2.53 10.09 4.91
N GLY A 197 -2.14 9.18 4.04
CA GLY A 197 -2.39 7.74 4.21
C GLY A 197 -1.77 7.13 5.46
N VAL A 198 -0.62 7.63 5.92
CA VAL A 198 -0.04 7.19 7.21
C VAL A 198 -0.83 7.70 8.42
N GLN A 199 -1.76 8.62 8.24
CA GLN A 199 -2.66 9.12 9.29
C GLN A 199 -3.94 8.29 9.41
N TRP A 200 -4.25 7.41 8.46
CA TRP A 200 -5.38 6.49 8.58
C TRP A 200 -5.31 5.68 9.88
N PRO A 201 -6.44 5.27 10.44
CA PRO A 201 -6.49 4.47 11.66
C PRO A 201 -6.08 3.00 11.38
N ILE A 202 -4.89 2.80 10.80
CA ILE A 202 -4.41 1.49 10.31
C ILE A 202 -4.27 0.49 11.46
N THR A 203 -3.66 0.92 12.57
CA THR A 203 -3.40 0.06 13.73
C THR A 203 -4.73 -0.35 14.38
N GLU A 204 -5.60 0.61 14.63
CA GLU A 204 -6.94 0.40 15.22
C GLU A 204 -7.83 -0.46 14.29
N SER A 205 -7.65 -0.32 12.99
CA SER A 205 -8.34 -1.15 12.00
C SER A 205 -7.83 -2.58 12.08
N LEU A 206 -6.51 -2.77 12.05
CA LEU A 206 -5.89 -4.09 12.14
C LEU A 206 -6.31 -4.86 13.41
N GLU A 207 -6.40 -4.16 14.55
CA GLU A 207 -6.82 -4.75 15.83
C GLU A 207 -8.30 -5.18 15.84
N SER A 208 -9.15 -4.51 15.06
CA SER A 208 -10.61 -4.63 15.15
C SER A 208 -11.30 -5.32 13.97
N ILE A 209 -10.59 -5.67 12.88
CA ILE A 209 -11.20 -6.43 11.78
C ILE A 209 -11.43 -7.89 12.18
N ASP A 210 -12.56 -8.45 11.76
CA ASP A 210 -12.96 -9.83 12.09
C ASP A 210 -12.43 -10.87 11.10
N CYS A 211 -11.91 -10.43 9.95
CA CYS A 211 -11.43 -11.34 8.92
C CYS A 211 -9.98 -11.79 9.16
N PRO A 212 -9.57 -12.96 8.62
CA PRO A 212 -8.19 -13.43 8.67
C PRO A 212 -7.20 -12.45 8.06
N VAL A 213 -6.01 -12.34 8.67
CA VAL A 213 -4.90 -11.54 8.18
C VAL A 213 -3.71 -12.46 7.88
N HIS A 214 -3.20 -12.38 6.66
CA HIS A 214 -1.97 -13.06 6.24
C HIS A 214 -0.93 -12.02 5.82
N GLY A 215 0.32 -12.23 6.21
CA GLY A 215 1.42 -11.33 5.90
C GLY A 215 2.60 -12.05 5.27
N LEU A 216 3.16 -11.48 4.22
CA LEU A 216 4.45 -11.86 3.66
C LEU A 216 5.41 -10.68 3.84
N ALA A 217 6.34 -10.80 4.76
CA ALA A 217 7.36 -9.79 5.01
C ALA A 217 8.59 -10.08 4.15
N GLY A 218 9.10 -9.06 3.46
CA GLY A 218 10.43 -9.12 2.85
C GLY A 218 11.53 -9.07 3.92
N ASP A 219 12.70 -9.58 3.61
CA ASP A 219 13.87 -9.47 4.46
C ASP A 219 15.11 -9.21 3.56
N PRO A 220 15.70 -8.00 3.60
CA PRO A 220 15.22 -6.82 4.32
C PRO A 220 13.91 -6.28 3.76
N GLY A 221 12.99 -5.84 4.64
CA GLY A 221 11.66 -5.37 4.27
C GLY A 221 11.15 -4.22 5.14
N ARG A 222 9.90 -3.86 4.94
CA ARG A 222 9.25 -2.72 5.64
C ARG A 222 8.20 -3.14 6.67
N MET A 223 7.73 -4.40 6.62
CA MET A 223 6.72 -4.89 7.56
C MET A 223 7.32 -5.07 8.96
N PRO A 224 6.81 -4.38 9.97
CA PRO A 224 7.23 -4.56 11.36
C PRO A 224 6.53 -5.79 11.96
N VAL A 225 7.08 -6.99 11.70
CA VAL A 225 6.40 -8.26 12.00
C VAL A 225 6.09 -8.44 13.49
N ASP A 226 7.01 -8.04 14.36
CA ASP A 226 6.83 -8.23 15.81
C ASP A 226 5.72 -7.33 16.35
N GLU A 227 5.64 -6.09 15.87
CA GLU A 227 4.55 -5.16 16.18
C GLU A 227 3.22 -5.61 15.57
N LEU A 228 3.25 -6.16 14.34
CA LEU A 228 2.06 -6.73 13.73
C LEU A 228 1.48 -7.87 14.59
N LEU A 229 2.31 -8.81 15.00
CA LEU A 229 1.88 -9.93 15.83
C LEU A 229 1.49 -9.51 17.25
N ALA A 230 2.02 -8.41 17.76
CA ALA A 230 1.57 -7.82 19.03
C ALA A 230 0.15 -7.24 18.92
N CYS A 231 -0.17 -6.55 17.81
CA CYS A 231 -1.51 -5.99 17.54
C CYS A 231 -2.51 -7.07 17.08
N ARG A 232 -2.03 -8.08 16.35
CA ARG A 232 -2.85 -9.12 15.73
C ARG A 232 -2.22 -10.50 15.92
N PRO A 233 -2.36 -11.12 17.12
CA PRO A 233 -1.67 -12.38 17.44
C PRO A 233 -2.08 -13.58 16.60
N ASP A 234 -3.27 -13.55 16.00
CA ASP A 234 -3.81 -14.57 15.09
C ASP A 234 -3.40 -14.38 13.62
N ALA A 235 -2.70 -13.29 13.29
CA ALA A 235 -2.17 -13.10 11.94
C ALA A 235 -1.14 -14.17 11.59
N LYS A 236 -1.21 -14.68 10.36
CA LYS A 236 -0.24 -15.65 9.85
C LYS A 236 0.81 -14.91 9.03
N VAL A 237 2.00 -14.75 9.58
CA VAL A 237 3.07 -13.98 8.93
C VAL A 237 4.26 -14.88 8.62
N GLU A 238 4.76 -14.78 7.37
CA GLU A 238 5.99 -15.41 6.93
C GLU A 238 7.03 -14.34 6.56
N ARG A 239 8.31 -14.60 6.88
CA ARG A 239 9.44 -13.79 6.43
C ARG A 239 10.12 -14.48 5.25
N MET A 240 10.17 -13.79 4.13
CA MET A 240 10.83 -14.27 2.92
C MET A 240 12.21 -13.60 2.79
N LYS A 241 13.28 -14.37 3.06
CA LYS A 241 14.66 -13.88 3.01
C LYS A 241 15.06 -13.45 1.59
N ASP A 242 15.92 -12.46 1.51
CA ASP A 242 16.55 -11.96 0.29
C ASP A 242 15.55 -11.41 -0.76
N THR A 243 14.44 -10.84 -0.30
CA THR A 243 13.36 -10.40 -1.21
C THR A 243 13.13 -8.89 -1.27
N GLY A 244 13.70 -8.12 -0.37
CA GLY A 244 13.45 -6.67 -0.31
C GLY A 244 11.98 -6.30 -0.12
N HIS A 245 11.64 -5.06 -0.44
CA HIS A 245 10.29 -4.51 -0.26
C HIS A 245 9.27 -4.97 -1.33
N TYR A 246 9.70 -5.63 -2.38
CA TYR A 246 8.85 -6.05 -3.51
C TYR A 246 8.87 -7.56 -3.74
N PRO A 247 8.51 -8.41 -2.74
CA PRO A 247 8.59 -9.86 -2.89
C PRO A 247 7.78 -10.38 -4.07
N HIS A 248 6.60 -9.83 -4.32
CA HIS A 248 5.72 -10.20 -5.43
C HIS A 248 6.28 -9.85 -6.82
N ARG A 249 7.23 -8.93 -6.92
CA ARG A 249 7.83 -8.51 -8.20
C ARG A 249 9.13 -9.25 -8.51
N PHE A 250 10.03 -9.32 -7.54
CA PHE A 250 11.35 -9.91 -7.73
C PHE A 250 11.35 -11.42 -7.51
N HIS A 251 10.49 -11.92 -6.62
CA HIS A 251 10.38 -13.32 -6.23
C HIS A 251 8.95 -13.86 -6.43
N ALA A 252 8.40 -13.57 -7.61
CA ALA A 252 7.00 -13.86 -7.92
C ALA A 252 6.64 -15.36 -7.77
N GLU A 253 7.55 -16.28 -8.12
CA GLU A 253 7.33 -17.72 -7.97
C GLU A 253 7.17 -18.11 -6.50
N ARG A 254 8.13 -17.73 -5.64
CA ARG A 254 8.06 -17.96 -4.19
C ARG A 254 6.82 -17.31 -3.56
N THR A 255 6.46 -16.11 -4.03
CA THR A 255 5.24 -15.43 -3.55
C THR A 255 3.98 -16.20 -3.96
N ARG A 256 3.92 -16.76 -5.17
CA ARG A 256 2.81 -17.60 -5.61
C ARG A 256 2.71 -18.88 -4.78
N GLU A 257 3.82 -19.58 -4.56
CA GLU A 257 3.86 -20.77 -3.70
C GLU A 257 3.35 -20.47 -2.29
N TRP A 258 3.74 -19.33 -1.71
CA TRP A 258 3.25 -18.90 -0.42
C TRP A 258 1.73 -18.59 -0.42
N LEU A 259 1.22 -17.93 -1.47
CA LEU A 259 -0.21 -17.65 -1.61
C LEU A 259 -1.02 -18.95 -1.68
N ASP A 260 -0.56 -19.93 -2.46
CA ASP A 260 -1.21 -21.23 -2.63
C ASP A 260 -1.17 -22.07 -1.35
N ALA A 261 -0.05 -22.06 -0.62
CA ALA A 261 0.14 -22.85 0.60
C ALA A 261 -0.54 -22.25 1.84
N GLY A 262 -0.76 -20.93 1.87
CA GLY A 262 -1.29 -20.20 3.02
C GLY A 262 -2.64 -19.51 2.73
N PRO A 263 -2.64 -18.26 2.23
CA PRO A 263 -3.86 -17.46 2.11
C PRO A 263 -4.97 -18.12 1.27
N PHE A 264 -4.60 -18.86 0.24
CA PHE A 264 -5.53 -19.51 -0.69
C PHE A 264 -5.54 -21.04 -0.60
N SER A 265 -4.86 -21.62 0.39
CA SER A 265 -4.90 -23.07 0.57
C SER A 265 -6.33 -23.56 0.74
N SER A 266 -6.68 -24.61 -0.01
CA SER A 266 -7.91 -25.35 0.25
C SER A 266 -7.84 -25.92 1.67
N PRO A 267 -8.93 -25.85 2.47
CA PRO A 267 -8.93 -26.54 3.75
C PRO A 267 -8.61 -28.01 3.51
N ALA A 268 -7.68 -28.56 4.27
CA ALA A 268 -7.41 -30.00 4.22
C ALA A 268 -8.73 -30.74 4.42
N THR A 269 -9.09 -31.55 3.44
CA THR A 269 -10.29 -32.41 3.43
C THR A 269 -10.21 -33.48 4.51
#